data_89f497e2b63c90ed8eadd68eee7800a5
#
_entry.id   89f497e2b63c90ed8eadd68eee7800a5
#
_cell.length_a   1.000
_cell.length_b   1.000
_cell.length_c   1.000
_cell.angle_alpha   90.00
_cell.angle_beta   90.00
_cell.angle_gamma   90.00
#
_symmetry.space_group_name_H-M   'P 1'
#
loop_
_entity.id
_entity.type
_entity.pdbx_description
1 polymer ?
#
loop_
_entity_poly.entity_id
_entity_poly.type
_entity_poly.pdbx_seq_one_letter_code
_entity_poly.pdbx_strand_id
1 'polypeptide(L)'
;MYTITQSRLLYVLSINDRIHRGLLKIGEVFVDNKVADNPSQHAKTVREILNERPYMLGITYNLEYVECTTYEDSECYDAYKVHCKLHAMGFLSKTLAKYKDPIYEQTENADIWFACTVSEIQQAIQQIKHGNGTSYGTIQFRPEQKKAINSTVKHFLKNSKKGRHYLWNAKMRFGKTLCGLEVAKQCGFRSTLIITHRPVVDKGWHDDFKKIFLTEEAINSYKQQGLEPAYGRRMMDDKDSKGDFFSLTQDVDSGKKILVFFVSMQYLRLSKFVGGKERRRDPLKQAIMEYNWDFVMVDEAHEGIDAAAGLRVMDKLKKENTCILSLSGTPFNLLDKYDESEIFTWDYVMEQKAKQTWEEHHFGDPNPYADLPRMQILTFTLPKMLRNKAIENNEMFKFHEFFRVWTEEDKTQYQNMIEAETNTLKKAEYQAKFDEIEVGKFVYEAEINKFLDKLVEESDTSCYPFSTDEFREHFRHTFWLLPGVKEAAALEKLLHEHDVFGTENGMFQIINVAGDGNIED
;
A
#
# COMPACT_ATOMS: atom_id res chain seq x y z
N MET A 1 1.38 20.71 -12.82
CA MET A 1 2.51 19.92 -13.35
C MET A 1 1.91 18.60 -13.81
N TYR A 2 1.68 18.48 -15.08
CA TYR A 2 0.90 17.41 -15.71
C TYR A 2 1.69 16.10 -15.66
N THR A 3 1.09 15.04 -15.17
CA THR A 3 1.63 13.70 -15.36
C THR A 3 1.21 13.25 -16.76
N ILE A 4 1.95 13.66 -17.75
CA ILE A 4 1.87 13.02 -19.06
C ILE A 4 2.16 11.54 -18.80
N THR A 5 1.37 10.65 -19.34
CA THR A 5 1.66 9.22 -19.39
C THR A 5 2.94 9.07 -20.21
N GLN A 6 4.07 9.05 -19.52
CA GLN A 6 5.37 8.92 -20.17
C GLN A 6 5.63 7.45 -20.43
N SER A 7 5.91 7.10 -21.67
CA SER A 7 6.46 5.80 -22.02
C SER A 7 7.91 5.70 -21.59
N ARG A 8 8.43 4.48 -21.50
CA ARG A 8 9.83 4.22 -21.11
C ARG A 8 10.58 3.54 -22.24
N LEU A 9 11.84 3.93 -22.40
CA LEU A 9 12.80 3.20 -23.20
C LEU A 9 13.83 2.57 -22.27
N LEU A 10 13.95 1.25 -22.33
CA LEU A 10 15.04 0.52 -21.72
C LEU A 10 16.29 0.65 -22.60
N TYR A 11 17.43 0.90 -21.99
CA TYR A 11 18.70 0.92 -22.69
C TYR A 11 19.73 0.00 -22.05
N VAL A 12 20.66 -0.47 -22.88
CA VAL A 12 21.85 -1.21 -22.46
C VAL A 12 23.05 -0.47 -22.98
N LEU A 13 24.01 -0.16 -22.11
CA LEU A 13 25.26 0.47 -22.51
C LEU A 13 26.49 -0.26 -21.96
N SER A 14 27.61 -0.05 -22.65
CA SER A 14 28.94 -0.48 -22.21
C SER A 14 29.89 0.72 -22.13
N ILE A 15 30.87 0.66 -21.23
CA ILE A 15 31.95 1.61 -21.14
C ILE A 15 33.28 0.88 -21.43
N ASN A 16 34.03 1.38 -22.38
CA ASN A 16 35.26 0.75 -22.82
C ASN A 16 36.48 1.22 -22.01
N ASP A 17 36.43 0.93 -20.70
CA ASP A 17 37.56 1.17 -19.80
C ASP A 17 37.97 -0.11 -19.07
N ARG A 18 39.02 -0.02 -18.24
CA ARG A 18 39.54 -1.18 -17.50
C ARG A 18 38.58 -1.70 -16.43
N ILE A 19 37.74 -0.83 -15.85
CA ILE A 19 36.87 -1.13 -14.71
C ILE A 19 35.58 -1.81 -15.21
N HIS A 20 35.02 -1.34 -16.32
CA HIS A 20 33.75 -1.78 -16.87
C HIS A 20 33.88 -2.87 -17.93
N ARG A 21 35.10 -3.34 -18.20
CA ARG A 21 35.35 -4.33 -19.26
C ARG A 21 34.54 -5.61 -19.05
N GLY A 22 33.70 -5.96 -20.03
CA GLY A 22 32.84 -7.14 -19.99
C GLY A 22 31.60 -6.99 -19.11
N LEU A 23 31.26 -5.77 -18.74
CA LEU A 23 30.07 -5.43 -17.96
C LEU A 23 29.10 -4.59 -18.80
N LEU A 24 27.81 -4.82 -18.62
CA LEU A 24 26.74 -4.06 -19.23
C LEU A 24 25.91 -3.35 -18.15
N LYS A 25 25.57 -2.10 -18.43
CA LYS A 25 24.63 -1.30 -17.64
C LYS A 25 23.26 -1.36 -18.28
N ILE A 26 22.24 -1.66 -17.49
CA ILE A 26 20.84 -1.67 -17.92
C ILE A 26 20.11 -0.58 -17.17
N GLY A 27 19.55 0.36 -17.90
CA GLY A 27 18.79 1.48 -17.32
C GLY A 27 17.55 1.82 -18.16
N GLU A 28 16.84 2.85 -17.74
CA GLU A 28 15.66 3.34 -18.45
C GLU A 28 15.61 4.87 -18.49
N VAL A 29 14.90 5.39 -19.49
CA VAL A 29 14.58 6.82 -19.64
C VAL A 29 13.11 6.98 -19.97
N PHE A 30 12.51 8.07 -19.48
CA PHE A 30 11.13 8.43 -19.78
C PHE A 30 11.10 9.28 -21.07
N VAL A 31 10.15 8.98 -21.93
CA VAL A 31 9.98 9.66 -23.22
C VAL A 31 8.50 9.90 -23.52
N ASP A 32 8.23 10.86 -24.40
CA ASP A 32 6.88 11.08 -24.91
C ASP A 32 6.40 9.87 -25.73
N ASN A 33 5.10 9.62 -25.71
CA ASN A 33 4.49 8.52 -26.46
C ASN A 33 4.83 8.57 -27.96
N LYS A 34 4.95 9.77 -28.55
CA LYS A 34 5.35 9.94 -29.95
C LYS A 34 6.74 9.38 -30.25
N VAL A 35 7.64 9.44 -29.28
CA VAL A 35 8.99 8.87 -29.39
C VAL A 35 8.92 7.36 -29.17
N ALA A 36 8.14 6.92 -28.19
CA ALA A 36 7.95 5.50 -27.90
C ALA A 36 7.42 4.71 -29.10
N ASP A 37 6.49 5.31 -29.85
CA ASP A 37 5.89 4.73 -31.05
C ASP A 37 6.81 4.76 -32.28
N ASN A 38 7.99 5.38 -32.19
CA ASN A 38 8.92 5.51 -33.31
C ASN A 38 10.29 4.88 -33.03
N PRO A 39 10.47 3.57 -33.30
CA PRO A 39 11.72 2.85 -33.01
C PRO A 39 12.98 3.47 -33.61
N SER A 40 12.86 4.17 -34.76
CA SER A 40 14.01 4.82 -35.41
C SER A 40 14.59 5.98 -34.62
N GLN A 41 13.83 6.54 -33.68
CA GLN A 41 14.26 7.66 -32.82
C GLN A 41 14.80 7.20 -31.45
N HIS A 42 14.50 5.98 -31.03
CA HIS A 42 14.83 5.50 -29.67
C HIS A 42 16.30 5.71 -29.30
N ALA A 43 17.22 5.19 -30.11
CA ALA A 43 18.66 5.29 -29.82
C ALA A 43 19.17 6.75 -29.81
N LYS A 44 18.63 7.61 -30.66
CA LYS A 44 18.98 9.03 -30.71
C LYS A 44 18.50 9.73 -29.44
N THR A 45 17.24 9.56 -29.08
CA THR A 45 16.63 10.18 -27.89
C THR A 45 17.30 9.73 -26.61
N VAL A 46 17.60 8.42 -26.46
CA VAL A 46 18.34 7.91 -25.31
C VAL A 46 19.71 8.58 -25.17
N ARG A 47 20.45 8.72 -26.27
CA ARG A 47 21.77 9.41 -26.26
C ARG A 47 21.64 10.89 -25.87
N GLU A 48 20.66 11.59 -26.39
CA GLU A 48 20.42 13.00 -26.03
C GLU A 48 20.15 13.14 -24.53
N ILE A 49 19.21 12.34 -24.00
CA ILE A 49 18.89 12.36 -22.56
C ILE A 49 20.10 11.97 -21.68
N LEU A 50 20.85 10.93 -22.05
CA LEU A 50 22.02 10.50 -21.27
C LEU A 50 23.12 11.56 -21.28
N ASN A 51 23.38 12.21 -22.42
CA ASN A 51 24.42 13.22 -22.52
C ASN A 51 24.11 14.51 -21.74
N GLU A 52 22.84 14.80 -21.47
CA GLU A 52 22.43 15.92 -20.63
C GLU A 52 22.58 15.65 -19.13
N ARG A 53 22.77 14.38 -18.77
CA ARG A 53 22.88 14.02 -17.35
C ARG A 53 24.26 14.31 -16.77
N PRO A 54 24.35 15.00 -15.60
CA PRO A 54 25.64 15.40 -15.00
C PRO A 54 26.60 14.23 -14.80
N TYR A 55 26.12 13.06 -14.47
CA TYR A 55 26.94 11.88 -14.22
C TYR A 55 27.48 11.20 -15.49
N MET A 56 26.98 11.58 -16.66
CA MET A 56 27.51 11.12 -17.96
C MET A 56 28.50 12.10 -18.58
N LEU A 57 28.70 13.28 -18.01
CA LEU A 57 29.63 14.27 -18.55
C LEU A 57 31.05 13.73 -18.61
N GLY A 58 31.64 13.74 -19.81
CA GLY A 58 33.00 13.26 -20.04
C GLY A 58 33.15 11.73 -20.11
N ILE A 59 32.08 10.96 -20.02
CA ILE A 59 32.11 9.50 -20.15
C ILE A 59 31.83 9.11 -21.62
N THR A 60 32.72 8.34 -22.21
CA THR A 60 32.50 7.73 -23.53
C THR A 60 31.89 6.36 -23.32
N TYR A 61 30.69 6.13 -23.88
CA TYR A 61 29.96 4.87 -23.80
C TYR A 61 29.47 4.40 -25.16
N ASN A 62 29.22 3.13 -25.31
CA ASN A 62 28.50 2.53 -26.43
C ASN A 62 27.07 2.21 -26.00
N LEU A 63 26.11 2.60 -26.80
CA LEU A 63 24.71 2.21 -26.62
C LEU A 63 24.50 0.89 -27.40
N GLU A 64 24.42 -0.22 -26.66
CA GLU A 64 24.42 -1.57 -27.22
C GLU A 64 23.02 -2.05 -27.63
N TYR A 65 21.98 -1.59 -26.90
CA TYR A 65 20.61 -1.97 -27.16
C TYR A 65 19.63 -0.92 -26.60
N VAL A 66 18.50 -0.75 -27.29
CA VAL A 66 17.39 0.12 -26.85
C VAL A 66 16.07 -0.51 -27.29
N GLU A 67 15.09 -0.53 -26.40
CA GLU A 67 13.75 -1.04 -26.68
C GLU A 67 12.69 -0.27 -25.90
N CYS A 68 11.48 -0.09 -26.47
CA CYS A 68 10.33 0.39 -25.73
C CYS A 68 9.85 -0.67 -24.74
N THR A 69 9.58 -0.27 -23.50
CA THR A 69 9.17 -1.19 -22.44
C THR A 69 7.71 -1.59 -22.50
N THR A 70 6.89 -0.89 -23.29
CA THR A 70 5.48 -1.23 -23.53
C THR A 70 5.40 -2.27 -24.64
N TYR A 71 4.61 -3.30 -24.44
CA TYR A 71 4.37 -4.37 -25.41
C TYR A 71 2.86 -4.68 -25.48
N GLU A 72 2.46 -5.81 -26.03
CA GLU A 72 1.07 -6.19 -26.30
C GLU A 72 0.10 -5.86 -25.15
N ASP A 73 -1.10 -5.36 -25.47
CA ASP A 73 -2.20 -5.01 -24.55
C ASP A 73 -1.89 -3.97 -23.47
N SER A 74 -0.97 -3.03 -23.75
CA SER A 74 -0.54 -1.99 -22.81
C SER A 74 0.19 -2.53 -21.56
N GLU A 75 0.60 -3.80 -21.55
CA GLU A 75 1.49 -4.31 -20.54
C GLU A 75 2.88 -3.68 -20.67
N CYS A 76 3.53 -3.44 -19.54
CA CYS A 76 4.87 -2.88 -19.52
C CYS A 76 5.79 -3.59 -18.53
N TYR A 77 7.07 -3.59 -18.85
CA TYR A 77 8.14 -3.96 -17.92
C TYR A 77 9.04 -2.74 -17.67
N ASP A 78 9.95 -2.86 -16.74
CA ASP A 78 10.94 -1.84 -16.39
C ASP A 78 12.33 -2.46 -16.27
N ALA A 79 13.37 -1.62 -16.19
CA ALA A 79 14.73 -2.08 -16.03
C ALA A 79 14.92 -2.87 -14.73
N TYR A 80 14.16 -2.57 -13.68
CA TYR A 80 14.20 -3.32 -12.42
C TYR A 80 13.74 -4.77 -12.59
N LYS A 81 12.65 -5.01 -13.33
CA LYS A 81 12.19 -6.38 -13.66
C LYS A 81 13.25 -7.15 -14.44
N VAL A 82 13.96 -6.48 -15.35
CA VAL A 82 15.07 -7.10 -16.11
C VAL A 82 16.24 -7.46 -15.19
N HIS A 83 16.62 -6.58 -14.25
CA HIS A 83 17.64 -6.89 -13.24
C HIS A 83 17.25 -8.10 -12.39
N CYS A 84 16.03 -8.14 -11.88
CA CYS A 84 15.52 -9.28 -11.12
C CYS A 84 15.54 -10.58 -11.94
N LYS A 85 15.16 -10.51 -13.22
CA LYS A 85 15.15 -11.68 -14.10
C LYS A 85 16.56 -12.21 -14.39
N LEU A 86 17.52 -11.32 -14.65
CA LEU A 86 18.92 -11.70 -14.84
C LEU A 86 19.50 -12.39 -13.59
N HIS A 87 19.21 -11.89 -12.40
CA HIS A 87 19.59 -12.55 -11.16
C HIS A 87 18.94 -13.94 -11.04
N ALA A 88 17.66 -14.08 -11.39
CA ALA A 88 16.97 -15.36 -11.41
C ALA A 88 17.56 -16.34 -12.43
N MET A 89 18.15 -15.84 -13.52
CA MET A 89 18.89 -16.63 -14.52
C MET A 89 20.33 -16.96 -14.08
N GLY A 90 20.77 -16.50 -12.90
CA GLY A 90 22.08 -16.79 -12.33
C GLY A 90 23.19 -15.79 -12.70
N PHE A 91 22.86 -14.67 -13.35
CA PHE A 91 23.85 -13.63 -13.66
C PHE A 91 24.16 -12.80 -12.42
N LEU A 92 25.43 -12.70 -12.08
CA LEU A 92 25.90 -11.90 -10.96
C LEU A 92 26.04 -10.43 -11.37
N SER A 93 25.49 -9.53 -10.57
CA SER A 93 25.78 -8.12 -10.68
C SER A 93 27.05 -7.77 -9.94
N LYS A 94 27.81 -6.83 -10.50
CA LYS A 94 28.95 -6.17 -9.82
C LYS A 94 28.50 -4.77 -9.40
N THR A 95 28.76 -4.49 -8.16
CA THR A 95 28.64 -3.16 -7.60
C THR A 95 29.96 -2.44 -7.82
N LEU A 96 29.99 -1.43 -8.66
CA LEU A 96 31.16 -0.58 -8.82
C LEU A 96 31.01 0.64 -7.94
N ALA A 97 31.90 0.80 -6.95
CA ALA A 97 31.93 1.96 -6.09
C ALA A 97 32.26 3.20 -6.92
N LYS A 98 31.38 4.17 -6.94
CA LYS A 98 31.66 5.50 -7.46
C LYS A 98 32.59 6.27 -6.52
N TYR A 99 33.20 7.29 -7.08
CA TYR A 99 33.96 8.33 -6.39
C TYR A 99 33.45 8.55 -4.97
N LYS A 100 34.34 8.39 -3.98
CA LYS A 100 34.06 8.81 -2.61
C LYS A 100 33.75 10.31 -2.64
N ASP A 101 32.47 10.66 -2.53
CA ASP A 101 32.11 12.01 -2.18
C ASP A 101 32.59 12.25 -0.75
N PRO A 102 33.52 13.19 -0.50
CA PRO A 102 34.07 13.43 0.83
C PRO A 102 33.02 13.95 1.83
N ILE A 103 31.81 14.30 1.39
CA ILE A 103 30.69 14.81 2.21
C ILE A 103 29.76 13.72 2.69
N TYR A 104 29.72 12.56 2.02
CA TYR A 104 28.82 11.45 2.35
C TYR A 104 29.61 10.17 2.64
N GLU A 105 30.10 10.03 3.86
CA GLU A 105 30.82 8.83 4.34
C GLU A 105 30.01 7.52 4.39
N GLN A 106 28.73 7.54 4.01
CA GLN A 106 27.84 6.38 4.02
C GLN A 106 27.21 6.17 2.64
N THR A 107 28.01 5.74 1.69
CA THR A 107 27.47 5.33 0.38
C THR A 107 27.43 3.81 0.29
N GLU A 108 26.29 3.23 0.62
CA GLU A 108 25.85 1.94 0.06
C GLU A 108 25.37 2.12 -1.40
N ASN A 109 25.94 3.07 -2.12
CA ASN A 109 25.52 3.43 -3.47
C ASN A 109 26.35 2.68 -4.48
N ALA A 110 25.71 1.73 -5.03
CA ALA A 110 26.29 0.77 -5.90
C ALA A 110 25.73 0.91 -7.29
N ASP A 111 26.55 1.37 -8.22
CA ASP A 111 26.27 1.17 -9.64
C ASP A 111 26.19 -0.33 -9.94
N ILE A 112 25.03 -0.78 -10.37
CA ILE A 112 24.80 -2.19 -10.69
C ILE A 112 25.15 -2.45 -12.16
N TRP A 113 26.14 -3.30 -12.36
CA TRP A 113 26.61 -3.75 -13.68
C TRP A 113 26.51 -5.27 -13.78
N PHE A 114 26.09 -5.80 -14.92
CA PHE A 114 25.93 -7.22 -15.14
C PHE A 114 27.04 -7.79 -16.00
N ALA A 115 27.61 -8.91 -15.57
CA ALA A 115 28.54 -9.71 -16.39
C ALA A 115 27.72 -10.65 -17.28
N CYS A 116 27.12 -10.10 -18.33
CA CYS A 116 26.30 -10.84 -19.30
C CYS A 116 26.44 -10.22 -20.69
N THR A 117 25.86 -10.86 -21.67
CA THR A 117 25.79 -10.42 -23.07
C THR A 117 24.45 -9.72 -23.36
N VAL A 118 24.39 -8.92 -24.41
CA VAL A 118 23.13 -8.32 -24.88
C VAL A 118 22.09 -9.38 -25.23
N SER A 119 22.51 -10.52 -25.79
CA SER A 119 21.62 -11.63 -26.13
C SER A 119 20.95 -12.25 -24.90
N GLU A 120 21.67 -12.36 -23.78
CA GLU A 120 21.13 -12.86 -22.51
C GLU A 120 20.14 -11.85 -21.89
N ILE A 121 20.41 -10.55 -22.04
CA ILE A 121 19.44 -9.50 -21.63
C ILE A 121 18.17 -9.58 -22.47
N GLN A 122 18.30 -9.72 -23.79
CA GLN A 122 17.16 -9.90 -24.69
C GLN A 122 16.36 -11.17 -24.35
N GLN A 123 17.03 -12.26 -24.01
CA GLN A 123 16.37 -13.48 -23.54
C GLN A 123 15.61 -13.26 -22.23
N ALA A 124 16.18 -12.52 -21.28
CA ALA A 124 15.49 -12.16 -20.04
C ALA A 124 14.22 -11.32 -20.34
N ILE A 125 14.32 -10.34 -21.22
CA ILE A 125 13.18 -9.52 -21.66
C ILE A 125 12.10 -10.38 -22.32
N GLN A 126 12.45 -11.28 -23.22
CA GLN A 126 11.49 -12.19 -23.86
C GLN A 126 10.77 -13.08 -22.83
N GLN A 127 11.48 -13.60 -21.83
CA GLN A 127 10.87 -14.39 -20.76
C GLN A 127 9.94 -13.57 -19.87
N ILE A 128 10.19 -12.26 -19.70
CA ILE A 128 9.28 -11.36 -19.00
C ILE A 128 8.01 -11.16 -19.82
N LYS A 129 8.14 -10.86 -21.11
CA LYS A 129 7.00 -10.61 -22.03
C LYS A 129 6.08 -11.82 -22.18
N HIS A 130 6.63 -13.02 -22.25
CA HIS A 130 5.85 -14.24 -22.46
C HIS A 130 5.39 -14.94 -21.18
N GLY A 131 5.63 -14.35 -20.00
CA GLY A 131 5.17 -14.91 -18.72
C GLY A 131 5.73 -16.31 -18.39
N ASN A 132 6.73 -16.80 -19.10
CA ASN A 132 7.32 -18.11 -18.90
C ASN A 132 8.29 -18.10 -17.74
N GLY A 133 7.83 -18.49 -16.57
CA GLY A 133 8.70 -18.80 -15.44
C GLY A 133 7.99 -18.63 -14.10
N THR A 134 7.42 -19.70 -13.57
CA THR A 134 6.97 -19.86 -12.18
C THR A 134 8.12 -19.91 -11.17
N SER A 135 9.31 -19.47 -11.52
CA SER A 135 10.38 -19.26 -10.56
C SER A 135 10.19 -17.88 -9.95
N TYR A 136 9.80 -17.82 -8.68
CA TYR A 136 9.86 -16.57 -7.91
C TYR A 136 11.32 -16.13 -7.86
N GLY A 137 11.67 -15.12 -8.68
CA GLY A 137 13.02 -14.56 -8.70
C GLY A 137 13.41 -14.01 -7.33
N THR A 138 14.71 -13.96 -7.06
CA THR A 138 15.23 -13.37 -5.83
C THR A 138 14.73 -11.91 -5.70
N ILE A 139 14.01 -11.62 -4.61
CA ILE A 139 13.46 -10.29 -4.36
C ILE A 139 14.60 -9.32 -4.11
N GLN A 140 14.61 -8.23 -4.86
CA GLN A 140 15.49 -7.10 -4.60
C GLN A 140 14.78 -6.08 -3.69
N PHE A 141 15.11 -6.12 -2.40
CA PHE A 141 14.59 -5.13 -1.45
C PHE A 141 15.20 -3.75 -1.69
N ARG A 142 14.38 -2.71 -1.60
CA ARG A 142 14.83 -1.32 -1.62
C ARG A 142 15.72 -1.00 -0.41
N PRO A 143 16.54 0.06 -0.47
CA PRO A 143 17.47 0.40 0.63
C PRO A 143 16.79 0.52 1.99
N GLU A 144 15.66 1.22 2.07
CA GLU A 144 14.91 1.37 3.32
C GLU A 144 14.28 0.06 3.80
N GLN A 145 13.85 -0.81 2.87
CA GLN A 145 13.35 -2.14 3.22
C GLN A 145 14.46 -3.00 3.83
N LYS A 146 15.66 -3.00 3.22
CA LYS A 146 16.84 -3.67 3.77
C LYS A 146 17.19 -3.12 5.16
N LYS A 147 17.13 -1.79 5.34
CA LYS A 147 17.37 -1.14 6.63
C LYS A 147 16.36 -1.59 7.67
N ALA A 148 15.06 -1.63 7.35
CA ALA A 148 14.01 -2.10 8.24
C ALA A 148 14.23 -3.56 8.65
N ILE A 149 14.48 -4.44 7.68
CA ILE A 149 14.74 -5.86 7.92
C ILE A 149 15.98 -6.01 8.84
N ASN A 150 17.12 -5.44 8.44
CA ASN A 150 18.39 -5.60 9.16
C ASN A 150 18.32 -5.05 10.59
N SER A 151 17.69 -3.88 10.80
CA SER A 151 17.54 -3.30 12.13
C SER A 151 16.67 -4.17 13.03
N THR A 152 15.58 -4.72 12.51
CA THR A 152 14.67 -5.61 13.25
C THR A 152 15.32 -6.95 13.58
N VAL A 153 15.99 -7.57 12.60
CA VAL A 153 16.76 -8.82 12.80
C VAL A 153 17.83 -8.61 13.87
N LYS A 154 18.61 -7.54 13.77
CA LYS A 154 19.64 -7.20 14.74
C LYS A 154 19.07 -6.98 16.14
N HIS A 155 17.89 -6.33 16.25
CA HIS A 155 17.20 -6.10 17.50
C HIS A 155 16.75 -7.41 18.13
N PHE A 156 16.10 -8.30 17.38
CA PHE A 156 15.60 -9.57 17.90
C PHE A 156 16.71 -10.57 18.26
N LEU A 157 17.80 -10.60 17.49
CA LEU A 157 18.92 -11.49 17.78
C LEU A 157 19.82 -11.02 18.94
N LYS A 158 19.92 -9.70 19.19
CA LYS A 158 20.74 -9.16 20.29
C LYS A 158 20.10 -9.25 21.66
N ASN A 159 18.77 -9.14 21.75
CA ASN A 159 18.06 -8.98 23.01
C ASN A 159 17.51 -10.31 23.53
N SER A 160 18.32 -11.01 24.32
CA SER A 160 17.93 -12.31 24.89
C SER A 160 16.93 -12.24 26.04
N LYS A 161 16.68 -11.08 26.69
CA LYS A 161 15.87 -10.99 27.93
C LYS A 161 14.93 -9.79 28.09
N LYS A 162 15.05 -8.73 27.30
CA LYS A 162 14.15 -7.56 27.36
C LYS A 162 13.92 -7.01 25.97
N GLY A 163 12.68 -6.57 25.67
CA GLY A 163 12.40 -5.78 24.47
C GLY A 163 12.38 -6.60 23.18
N ARG A 164 11.66 -7.72 23.17
CA ARG A 164 11.41 -8.44 21.92
C ARG A 164 10.24 -7.83 21.13
N HIS A 165 10.12 -6.51 21.20
CA HIS A 165 9.12 -5.73 20.50
C HIS A 165 9.79 -4.80 19.51
N TYR A 166 9.19 -4.64 18.35
CA TYR A 166 9.64 -3.69 17.36
C TYR A 166 8.43 -3.10 16.61
N LEU A 167 8.49 -1.82 16.29
CA LEU A 167 7.44 -1.11 15.58
C LEU A 167 7.94 -0.61 14.22
N TRP A 168 7.21 -0.90 13.18
CA TRP A 168 7.38 -0.23 11.89
C TRP A 168 6.30 0.84 11.70
N ASN A 169 6.70 2.09 11.81
CA ASN A 169 5.97 3.24 11.34
C ASN A 169 6.30 3.42 9.85
N ALA A 170 5.66 2.64 9.01
CA ALA A 170 5.96 2.61 7.59
C ALA A 170 4.68 2.81 6.77
N LYS A 171 4.71 3.82 5.90
CA LYS A 171 3.57 4.20 5.06
C LYS A 171 3.01 3.03 4.23
N MET A 172 1.81 3.20 3.69
CA MET A 172 1.24 2.27 2.71
C MET A 172 2.18 2.09 1.50
N ARG A 173 2.18 0.90 0.89
CA ARG A 173 3.06 0.50 -0.23
C ARG A 173 4.57 0.43 0.10
N PHE A 174 4.92 0.47 1.38
CA PHE A 174 6.28 0.17 1.83
C PHE A 174 6.69 -1.29 1.53
N GLY A 175 5.73 -2.22 1.53
CA GLY A 175 5.98 -3.66 1.45
C GLY A 175 6.16 -4.31 2.82
N LYS A 176 5.44 -3.81 3.84
CA LYS A 176 5.50 -4.30 5.23
C LYS A 176 5.36 -5.81 5.34
N THR A 177 4.38 -6.38 4.62
CA THR A 177 4.09 -7.82 4.58
C THR A 177 5.31 -8.63 4.15
N LEU A 178 5.84 -8.30 2.97
CA LEU A 178 6.97 -8.97 2.36
C LEU A 178 8.23 -8.88 3.24
N CYS A 179 8.53 -7.68 3.72
CA CYS A 179 9.69 -7.43 4.58
C CYS A 179 9.56 -8.11 5.94
N GLY A 180 8.36 -8.17 6.52
CA GLY A 180 8.10 -8.85 7.79
C GLY A 180 8.32 -10.37 7.67
N LEU A 181 7.91 -10.98 6.57
CA LEU A 181 8.18 -12.39 6.28
C LEU A 181 9.69 -12.65 6.06
N GLU A 182 10.41 -11.71 5.45
CA GLU A 182 11.86 -11.80 5.32
C GLU A 182 12.56 -11.71 6.68
N VAL A 183 12.07 -10.90 7.62
CA VAL A 183 12.57 -10.89 9.01
C VAL A 183 12.38 -12.28 9.66
N ALA A 184 11.20 -12.90 9.47
CA ALA A 184 10.95 -14.26 9.99
C ALA A 184 11.97 -15.27 9.45
N LYS A 185 12.23 -15.22 8.14
CA LYS A 185 13.20 -16.09 7.47
C LYS A 185 14.63 -15.85 7.98
N GLN A 186 15.09 -14.60 8.06
CA GLN A 186 16.46 -14.28 8.47
C GLN A 186 16.71 -14.56 9.97
N CYS A 187 15.71 -14.42 10.84
CA CYS A 187 15.81 -14.80 12.23
C CYS A 187 15.74 -16.32 12.44
N GLY A 188 15.39 -17.10 11.42
CA GLY A 188 15.25 -18.56 11.51
C GLY A 188 14.06 -19.00 12.38
N PHE A 189 13.01 -18.16 12.49
CA PHE A 189 11.82 -18.52 13.26
C PHE A 189 11.08 -19.69 12.61
N ARG A 190 10.71 -20.67 13.41
CA ARG A 190 9.98 -21.85 12.94
C ARG A 190 8.47 -21.69 12.98
N SER A 191 7.97 -20.83 13.86
CA SER A 191 6.56 -20.56 14.03
C SER A 191 6.29 -19.05 13.99
N THR A 192 5.54 -18.62 12.98
CA THR A 192 5.16 -17.22 12.78
C THR A 192 3.65 -17.09 12.76
N LEU A 193 3.10 -16.24 13.62
CA LEU A 193 1.69 -15.87 13.62
C LEU A 193 1.50 -14.49 13.02
N ILE A 194 0.62 -14.38 12.05
CA ILE A 194 0.20 -13.11 11.45
C ILE A 194 -1.20 -12.79 11.96
N ILE A 195 -1.37 -11.62 12.56
CA ILE A 195 -2.65 -11.10 13.03
C ILE A 195 -2.98 -9.83 12.28
N THR A 196 -4.16 -9.78 11.66
CA THR A 196 -4.64 -8.58 10.97
C THR A 196 -6.04 -8.18 11.43
N HIS A 197 -6.34 -6.89 11.33
CA HIS A 197 -7.70 -6.38 11.50
C HIS A 197 -8.53 -6.48 10.22
N ARG A 198 -7.90 -6.69 9.07
CA ARG A 198 -8.52 -6.74 7.74
C ARG A 198 -8.39 -8.14 7.12
N PRO A 199 -9.38 -9.03 7.30
CA PRO A 199 -9.30 -10.41 6.80
C PRO A 199 -9.06 -10.52 5.29
N VAL A 200 -9.53 -9.56 4.51
CA VAL A 200 -9.45 -9.53 3.04
C VAL A 200 -8.00 -9.58 2.52
N VAL A 201 -7.02 -9.20 3.32
CA VAL A 201 -5.59 -9.15 2.90
C VAL A 201 -4.87 -10.52 2.92
N ASP A 202 -5.53 -11.60 3.34
CA ASP A 202 -4.93 -12.96 3.42
C ASP A 202 -4.27 -13.39 2.11
N LYS A 203 -4.91 -13.16 0.97
CA LYS A 203 -4.35 -13.51 -0.33
C LYS A 203 -2.98 -12.85 -0.56
N GLY A 204 -2.84 -11.60 -0.19
CA GLY A 204 -1.56 -10.87 -0.30
C GLY A 204 -0.47 -11.49 0.60
N TRP A 205 -0.80 -11.89 1.83
CA TRP A 205 0.12 -12.56 2.74
C TRP A 205 0.56 -13.92 2.22
N HIS A 206 -0.36 -14.71 1.66
CA HIS A 206 -0.04 -15.99 1.07
C HIS A 206 0.85 -15.85 -0.18
N ASP A 207 0.61 -14.86 -1.03
CA ASP A 207 1.44 -14.62 -2.20
C ASP A 207 2.85 -14.13 -1.82
N ASP A 208 2.97 -13.30 -0.80
CA ASP A 208 4.27 -12.87 -0.27
C ASP A 208 5.00 -14.00 0.46
N PHE A 209 4.27 -14.90 1.16
CA PHE A 209 4.86 -16.13 1.70
C PHE A 209 5.53 -16.97 0.60
N LYS A 210 4.86 -17.16 -0.54
CA LYS A 210 5.45 -17.91 -1.67
C LYS A 210 6.74 -17.26 -2.15
N LYS A 211 6.76 -15.92 -2.29
CA LYS A 211 7.93 -15.17 -2.75
C LYS A 211 9.13 -15.26 -1.80
N ILE A 212 8.90 -15.47 -0.51
CA ILE A 212 9.97 -15.52 0.51
C ILE A 212 10.40 -16.96 0.80
N PHE A 213 9.45 -17.87 1.01
CA PHE A 213 9.71 -19.22 1.52
C PHE A 213 9.71 -20.30 0.44
N LEU A 214 9.11 -20.05 -0.73
CA LEU A 214 9.00 -21.04 -1.81
C LEU A 214 9.84 -20.68 -3.05
N THR A 215 10.86 -19.84 -2.89
CA THR A 215 11.90 -19.68 -3.93
C THR A 215 12.71 -20.95 -4.03
N GLU A 216 13.27 -21.24 -5.20
CA GLU A 216 14.10 -22.44 -5.42
C GLU A 216 15.26 -22.52 -4.43
N GLU A 217 15.93 -21.40 -4.18
CA GLU A 217 17.01 -21.28 -3.21
C GLU A 217 16.53 -21.60 -1.77
N ALA A 218 15.39 -21.02 -1.36
CA ALA A 218 14.83 -21.24 -0.03
C ALA A 218 14.41 -22.71 0.16
N ILE A 219 13.71 -23.29 -0.83
CA ILE A 219 13.29 -24.70 -0.79
C ILE A 219 14.50 -25.62 -0.67
N ASN A 220 15.56 -25.40 -1.45
CA ASN A 220 16.76 -26.20 -1.39
C ASN A 220 17.46 -26.08 -0.03
N SER A 221 17.55 -24.88 0.53
CA SER A 221 18.10 -24.65 1.86
C SER A 221 17.29 -25.36 2.95
N TYR A 222 15.96 -25.29 2.90
CA TYR A 222 15.09 -25.96 3.89
C TYR A 222 15.14 -27.49 3.76
N LYS A 223 15.15 -28.03 2.54
CA LYS A 223 15.31 -29.48 2.31
C LYS A 223 16.61 -30.02 2.89
N GLN A 224 17.72 -29.27 2.77
CA GLN A 224 19.01 -29.67 3.38
C GLN A 224 18.92 -29.73 4.92
N GLN A 225 18.05 -28.93 5.52
CA GLN A 225 17.79 -28.90 6.97
C GLN A 225 16.69 -29.89 7.40
N GLY A 226 16.09 -30.63 6.47
CA GLY A 226 14.94 -31.50 6.75
C GLY A 226 13.64 -30.76 7.07
N LEU A 227 13.52 -29.52 6.61
CA LEU A 227 12.40 -28.64 6.89
C LEU A 227 11.52 -28.43 5.66
N GLU A 228 10.23 -28.23 5.87
CA GLU A 228 9.25 -27.89 4.83
C GLU A 228 8.47 -26.64 5.23
N PRO A 229 8.45 -25.57 4.40
CA PRO A 229 7.61 -24.40 4.65
C PRO A 229 6.12 -24.71 4.49
N ALA A 230 5.30 -24.27 5.44
CA ALA A 230 3.86 -24.43 5.43
C ALA A 230 3.14 -23.11 5.74
N TYR A 231 2.02 -22.87 5.07
CA TYR A 231 1.13 -21.76 5.32
C TYR A 231 -0.23 -22.27 5.77
N GLY A 232 -0.70 -21.80 6.92
CA GLY A 232 -2.02 -22.09 7.43
C GLY A 232 -2.82 -20.80 7.66
N ARG A 233 -4.14 -20.91 7.67
CA ARG A 233 -5.01 -19.74 7.94
C ARG A 233 -6.29 -20.10 8.68
N ARG A 234 -6.81 -19.13 9.44
CA ARG A 234 -8.14 -19.19 10.03
C ARG A 234 -8.81 -17.82 10.00
N MET A 235 -9.97 -17.74 9.38
CA MET A 235 -10.81 -16.55 9.32
C MET A 235 -12.19 -16.81 9.93
N MET A 236 -12.95 -15.75 10.19
CA MET A 236 -14.23 -15.83 10.89
C MET A 236 -15.28 -16.65 10.11
N ASP A 237 -15.27 -16.52 8.77
CA ASP A 237 -16.26 -17.12 7.88
C ASP A 237 -15.72 -18.32 7.08
N ASP A 238 -14.51 -18.77 7.39
CA ASP A 238 -13.86 -19.84 6.65
C ASP A 238 -14.38 -21.20 7.14
N LYS A 239 -15.24 -21.82 6.35
CA LYS A 239 -15.67 -23.20 6.58
C LYS A 239 -14.59 -24.21 6.19
N ASP A 240 -13.70 -23.83 5.28
CA ASP A 240 -12.59 -24.63 4.79
C ASP A 240 -11.27 -24.08 5.32
N SER A 241 -10.91 -24.46 6.56
CA SER A 241 -9.58 -24.15 7.09
C SER A 241 -8.51 -24.83 6.25
N LYS A 242 -7.71 -24.07 5.50
CA LYS A 242 -6.53 -24.62 4.84
C LYS A 242 -5.47 -24.92 5.89
N GLY A 243 -5.27 -26.19 6.13
CA GLY A 243 -4.31 -26.72 7.11
C GLY A 243 -4.90 -26.86 8.51
N ASP A 244 -4.86 -28.07 9.03
CA ASP A 244 -5.22 -28.34 10.41
C ASP A 244 -4.13 -27.73 11.32
N PHE A 245 -4.51 -26.74 12.13
CA PHE A 245 -3.62 -26.05 13.07
C PHE A 245 -2.85 -27.03 13.96
N PHE A 246 -3.53 -28.04 14.50
CA PHE A 246 -2.92 -28.99 15.41
C PHE A 246 -1.89 -29.88 14.72
N SER A 247 -2.18 -30.34 13.51
CA SER A 247 -1.22 -31.10 12.71
C SER A 247 0.00 -30.26 12.32
N LEU A 248 -0.23 -29.01 11.87
CA LEU A 248 0.86 -28.11 11.50
C LEU A 248 1.78 -27.77 12.67
N THR A 249 1.22 -27.48 13.84
CA THR A 249 2.02 -27.18 15.04
C THR A 249 2.77 -28.40 15.55
N GLN A 250 2.17 -29.59 15.48
CA GLN A 250 2.86 -30.84 15.81
C GLN A 250 4.07 -31.10 14.89
N ASP A 251 3.94 -30.80 13.58
CA ASP A 251 5.05 -30.93 12.64
C ASP A 251 6.16 -29.89 12.92
N VAL A 252 5.80 -28.67 13.35
CA VAL A 252 6.78 -27.65 13.80
C VAL A 252 7.51 -28.13 15.05
N ASP A 253 6.80 -28.60 16.07
CA ASP A 253 7.36 -29.06 17.34
C ASP A 253 8.25 -30.30 17.16
N SER A 254 7.92 -31.16 16.18
CA SER A 254 8.76 -32.30 15.76
C SER A 254 9.95 -31.92 14.87
N GLY A 255 10.09 -30.63 14.54
CA GLY A 255 11.20 -30.13 13.72
C GLY A 255 11.13 -30.43 12.23
N LYS A 256 9.94 -30.72 11.71
CA LYS A 256 9.73 -31.05 10.29
C LYS A 256 9.32 -29.85 9.45
N LYS A 257 8.63 -28.87 10.05
CA LYS A 257 8.07 -27.73 9.30
C LYS A 257 8.46 -26.37 9.86
N ILE A 258 8.39 -25.39 8.96
CA ILE A 258 8.34 -23.96 9.30
C ILE A 258 6.92 -23.50 8.98
N LEU A 259 6.23 -22.91 9.96
CA LEU A 259 4.84 -22.53 9.85
C LEU A 259 4.70 -21.01 9.85
N VAL A 260 4.00 -20.49 8.84
CA VAL A 260 3.40 -19.17 8.88
C VAL A 260 1.89 -19.34 8.96
N PHE A 261 1.29 -18.86 10.06
CA PHE A 261 -0.15 -19.01 10.31
C PHE A 261 -0.84 -17.65 10.35
N PHE A 262 -1.89 -17.51 9.56
CA PHE A 262 -2.66 -16.27 9.44
C PHE A 262 -3.99 -16.35 10.21
N VAL A 263 -4.29 -15.32 10.99
CA VAL A 263 -5.55 -15.23 11.74
C VAL A 263 -6.06 -13.79 11.81
N SER A 264 -7.37 -13.60 11.80
CA SER A 264 -7.94 -12.28 12.03
C SER A 264 -8.08 -11.96 13.53
N MET A 265 -7.82 -10.72 13.91
CA MET A 265 -8.03 -10.24 15.27
C MET A 265 -9.49 -10.38 15.70
N GLN A 266 -10.44 -10.16 14.77
CA GLN A 266 -11.87 -10.32 15.04
C GLN A 266 -12.20 -11.75 15.46
N TYR A 267 -11.62 -12.75 14.81
CA TYR A 267 -11.81 -14.16 15.18
C TYR A 267 -11.33 -14.44 16.61
N LEU A 268 -10.15 -13.95 16.98
CA LEU A 268 -9.58 -14.19 18.32
C LEU A 268 -10.35 -13.46 19.43
N ARG A 269 -10.79 -12.22 19.20
CA ARG A 269 -11.52 -11.40 20.19
C ARG A 269 -12.85 -11.99 20.61
N LEU A 270 -13.50 -12.77 19.76
CA LEU A 270 -14.77 -13.42 20.11
C LEU A 270 -14.60 -14.49 21.19
N SER A 271 -13.40 -15.02 21.39
CA SER A 271 -13.13 -16.11 22.33
C SER A 271 -13.50 -15.76 23.77
N LYS A 272 -14.20 -16.65 24.45
CA LYS A 272 -14.44 -16.57 25.90
C LYS A 272 -13.15 -16.53 26.73
N PHE A 273 -12.08 -17.09 26.21
CA PHE A 273 -10.77 -17.11 26.85
C PHE A 273 -10.21 -15.71 27.11
N VAL A 274 -10.60 -14.74 26.30
CA VAL A 274 -10.27 -13.32 26.43
C VAL A 274 -11.48 -12.45 26.78
N GLY A 275 -12.57 -13.06 27.28
CA GLY A 275 -13.79 -12.35 27.67
C GLY A 275 -14.66 -11.91 26.49
N GLY A 276 -14.57 -12.59 25.35
CA GLY A 276 -15.40 -12.35 24.18
C GLY A 276 -16.84 -12.89 24.33
N LYS A 277 -17.72 -12.54 23.38
CA LYS A 277 -19.17 -12.84 23.42
C LYS A 277 -19.56 -14.22 22.86
N GLU A 278 -18.60 -15.10 22.65
CA GLU A 278 -18.85 -16.43 22.08
C GLU A 278 -19.77 -17.29 22.97
N ARG A 279 -20.73 -17.99 22.38
CA ARG A 279 -21.67 -18.83 23.15
C ARG A 279 -21.01 -20.09 23.73
N ARG A 280 -20.08 -20.68 22.98
CA ARG A 280 -19.30 -21.86 23.39
C ARG A 280 -17.81 -21.57 23.30
N ARG A 281 -16.97 -22.25 24.12
CA ARG A 281 -15.51 -22.20 23.98
C ARG A 281 -15.11 -22.83 22.65
N ASP A 282 -14.31 -22.13 21.87
CA ASP A 282 -13.64 -22.68 20.68
C ASP A 282 -12.22 -23.10 21.10
N PRO A 283 -11.93 -24.42 21.13
CA PRO A 283 -10.62 -24.91 21.52
C PRO A 283 -9.49 -24.39 20.61
N LEU A 284 -9.79 -24.19 19.33
CA LEU A 284 -8.80 -23.71 18.36
C LEU A 284 -8.34 -22.28 18.68
N LYS A 285 -9.25 -21.38 19.03
CA LYS A 285 -8.90 -20.00 19.41
C LYS A 285 -7.99 -19.97 20.64
N GLN A 286 -8.29 -20.79 21.63
CA GLN A 286 -7.47 -20.93 22.81
C GLN A 286 -6.10 -21.52 22.46
N ALA A 287 -6.04 -22.60 21.67
CA ALA A 287 -4.81 -23.23 21.23
C ALA A 287 -3.89 -22.27 20.47
N ILE A 288 -4.45 -21.45 19.54
CA ILE A 288 -3.68 -20.42 18.81
C ILE A 288 -3.05 -19.40 19.79
N MET A 289 -3.78 -18.95 20.80
CA MET A 289 -3.28 -17.98 21.78
C MET A 289 -2.31 -18.59 22.82
N GLU A 290 -2.44 -19.88 23.11
CA GLU A 290 -1.56 -20.59 24.05
C GLU A 290 -0.31 -21.18 23.41
N TYR A 291 -0.28 -21.34 22.10
CA TYR A 291 0.89 -21.86 21.39
C TYR A 291 2.12 -20.94 21.59
N ASN A 292 3.30 -21.53 21.68
CA ASN A 292 4.56 -20.80 21.85
C ASN A 292 5.11 -20.34 20.51
N TRP A 293 4.57 -19.22 20.02
CA TRP A 293 5.05 -18.61 18.78
C TRP A 293 6.45 -18.03 18.95
N ASP A 294 7.35 -18.31 18.00
CA ASP A 294 8.65 -17.62 17.94
C ASP A 294 8.45 -16.15 17.54
N PHE A 295 7.52 -15.92 16.63
CA PHE A 295 7.30 -14.60 16.04
C PHE A 295 5.81 -14.30 15.86
N VAL A 296 5.41 -13.11 16.23
CA VAL A 296 4.04 -12.59 16.03
C VAL A 296 4.13 -11.26 15.27
N MET A 297 3.51 -11.19 14.10
CA MET A 297 3.32 -9.96 13.35
C MET A 297 1.90 -9.46 13.53
N VAL A 298 1.75 -8.18 13.87
CA VAL A 298 0.46 -7.52 14.01
C VAL A 298 0.33 -6.44 12.94
N ASP A 299 -0.48 -6.73 11.94
CA ASP A 299 -0.74 -5.79 10.85
C ASP A 299 -1.85 -4.80 11.22
N GLU A 300 -1.69 -3.54 10.78
CA GLU A 300 -2.51 -2.39 11.18
C GLU A 300 -2.67 -2.30 12.71
N ALA A 301 -1.53 -2.37 13.41
CA ALA A 301 -1.48 -2.46 14.87
C ALA A 301 -2.18 -1.31 15.61
N HIS A 302 -2.38 -0.15 14.95
CA HIS A 302 -3.15 0.98 15.48
C HIS A 302 -4.67 0.72 15.50
N GLU A 303 -5.17 -0.21 14.68
CA GLU A 303 -6.58 -0.59 14.65
C GLU A 303 -6.86 -1.63 15.74
N GLY A 304 -7.47 -1.22 16.85
CA GLY A 304 -8.11 -2.17 17.78
C GLY A 304 -7.21 -2.93 18.77
N ILE A 305 -5.92 -2.69 18.86
CA ILE A 305 -5.13 -3.14 20.02
C ILE A 305 -5.62 -2.42 21.28
N ASP A 306 -6.07 -1.19 21.19
CA ASP A 306 -6.57 -0.41 22.32
C ASP A 306 -7.95 -0.85 22.83
N ALA A 307 -8.70 -1.67 22.10
CA ALA A 307 -9.90 -2.29 22.64
C ALA A 307 -9.52 -3.34 23.69
N ALA A 308 -10.18 -3.34 24.85
CA ALA A 308 -9.87 -4.22 25.98
C ALA A 308 -9.75 -5.71 25.61
N ALA A 309 -10.50 -6.20 24.62
CA ALA A 309 -10.38 -7.56 24.11
C ALA A 309 -9.10 -7.77 23.27
N GLY A 310 -8.68 -6.77 22.49
CA GLY A 310 -7.44 -6.82 21.71
C GLY A 310 -6.21 -6.87 22.61
N LEU A 311 -6.16 -6.04 23.65
CA LEU A 311 -5.09 -6.07 24.65
C LEU A 311 -4.97 -7.45 25.29
N ARG A 312 -6.10 -8.06 25.72
CA ARG A 312 -6.08 -9.41 26.29
C ARG A 312 -5.61 -10.50 25.32
N VAL A 313 -5.92 -10.38 24.04
CA VAL A 313 -5.36 -11.30 23.02
C VAL A 313 -3.85 -11.14 22.95
N MET A 314 -3.35 -9.91 22.88
CA MET A 314 -1.90 -9.65 22.82
C MET A 314 -1.18 -10.11 24.09
N ASP A 315 -1.76 -9.92 25.28
CA ASP A 315 -1.19 -10.41 26.54
C ASP A 315 -1.05 -11.93 26.57
N LYS A 316 -2.00 -12.67 25.96
CA LYS A 316 -1.91 -14.14 25.87
C LYS A 316 -0.83 -14.60 24.88
N LEU A 317 -0.61 -13.85 23.82
CA LEU A 317 0.39 -14.14 22.80
C LEU A 317 1.81 -13.73 23.22
N LYS A 318 1.92 -12.75 24.12
CA LYS A 318 3.20 -12.23 24.60
C LYS A 318 3.79 -13.19 25.62
N LYS A 319 4.74 -14.03 25.17
CA LYS A 319 5.48 -14.95 26.01
C LYS A 319 6.95 -14.55 26.09
N GLU A 320 7.69 -15.14 27.03
CA GLU A 320 9.09 -14.77 27.31
C GLU A 320 9.98 -14.81 26.06
N ASN A 321 9.76 -15.78 25.17
CA ASN A 321 10.57 -15.97 23.98
C ASN A 321 9.95 -15.45 22.67
N THR A 322 8.74 -14.92 22.72
CA THR A 322 8.04 -14.44 21.51
C THR A 322 8.55 -13.06 21.07
N CYS A 323 9.00 -12.95 19.84
CA CYS A 323 9.29 -11.68 19.19
C CYS A 323 8.00 -11.09 18.59
N ILE A 324 7.75 -9.80 18.78
CA ILE A 324 6.55 -9.14 18.27
C ILE A 324 6.94 -7.97 17.37
N LEU A 325 6.45 -7.99 16.13
CA LEU A 325 6.59 -6.90 15.17
C LEU A 325 5.24 -6.26 14.90
N SER A 326 5.08 -5.02 15.30
CA SER A 326 3.90 -4.21 15.01
C SER A 326 4.09 -3.43 13.72
N LEU A 327 3.17 -3.58 12.78
CA LEU A 327 3.19 -2.91 11.49
C LEU A 327 2.06 -1.87 11.43
N SER A 328 2.38 -0.64 11.10
CA SER A 328 1.38 0.42 10.98
C SER A 328 1.84 1.52 10.02
N GLY A 329 0.88 2.09 9.28
CA GLY A 329 1.10 3.32 8.50
C GLY A 329 0.84 4.60 9.30
N THR A 330 0.11 4.50 10.41
CA THR A 330 -0.34 5.62 11.25
C THR A 330 -0.34 5.25 12.73
N PRO A 331 0.83 4.93 13.31
CA PRO A 331 0.94 4.39 14.68
C PRO A 331 0.88 5.46 15.77
N PHE A 332 0.16 6.57 15.59
CA PHE A 332 0.18 7.72 16.49
C PHE A 332 -0.16 7.38 17.95
N ASN A 333 -1.04 6.39 18.17
CA ASN A 333 -1.42 5.90 19.50
C ASN A 333 -0.46 4.82 20.05
N LEU A 334 0.55 4.42 19.29
CA LEU A 334 1.50 3.37 19.68
C LEU A 334 2.91 3.91 19.92
N LEU A 335 3.27 5.07 19.36
CA LEU A 335 4.65 5.59 19.43
C LEU A 335 5.16 5.72 20.87
N ASP A 336 4.31 6.19 21.79
CA ASP A 336 4.68 6.36 23.22
C ASP A 336 4.89 5.04 23.98
N LYS A 337 4.56 3.90 23.36
CA LYS A 337 4.68 2.56 23.96
C LYS A 337 6.01 1.87 23.61
N TYR A 338 6.84 2.48 22.76
CA TYR A 338 8.10 1.93 22.26
C TYR A 338 9.23 2.92 22.50
N ASP A 339 10.41 2.40 22.81
CA ASP A 339 11.62 3.21 22.83
C ASP A 339 12.02 3.57 21.40
N GLU A 340 12.70 4.72 21.19
CA GLU A 340 13.14 5.14 19.85
C GLU A 340 13.99 4.08 19.13
N SER A 341 14.78 3.31 19.87
CA SER A 341 15.59 2.22 19.32
C SER A 341 14.79 1.00 18.86
N GLU A 342 13.50 0.93 19.20
CA GLU A 342 12.55 -0.11 18.85
C GLU A 342 11.60 0.30 17.74
N ILE A 343 11.84 1.48 17.12
CA ILE A 343 11.00 2.03 16.07
C ILE A 343 11.81 2.19 14.78
N PHE A 344 11.28 1.67 13.70
CA PHE A 344 11.72 2.03 12.35
C PHE A 344 10.68 2.94 11.70
N THR A 345 11.12 4.07 11.13
CA THR A 345 10.22 5.02 10.47
C THR A 345 10.59 5.16 8.99
N TRP A 346 9.56 5.07 8.14
CA TRP A 346 9.61 5.42 6.73
C TRP A 346 8.30 6.08 6.32
N ASP A 347 8.32 7.38 6.24
CA ASP A 347 7.16 8.19 5.90
C ASP A 347 7.12 8.61 4.42
N TYR A 348 6.07 9.35 4.07
CA TYR A 348 5.89 9.86 2.71
C TYR A 348 6.98 10.85 2.30
N VAL A 349 7.44 11.69 3.21
CA VAL A 349 8.46 12.72 2.93
C VAL A 349 9.79 12.05 2.61
N MET A 350 10.17 11.05 3.41
CA MET A 350 11.38 10.24 3.18
C MET A 350 11.33 9.56 1.81
N GLU A 351 10.19 8.97 1.45
CA GLU A 351 10.02 8.31 0.15
C GLU A 351 10.12 9.29 -1.02
N GLN A 352 9.45 10.44 -0.94
CA GLN A 352 9.52 11.43 -2.02
C GLN A 352 10.93 12.02 -2.15
N LYS A 353 11.64 12.21 -1.05
CA LYS A 353 13.05 12.61 -1.06
C LYS A 353 13.92 11.54 -1.74
N ALA A 354 13.78 10.28 -1.35
CA ALA A 354 14.53 9.18 -1.97
C ALA A 354 14.21 9.05 -3.47
N LYS A 355 12.95 9.24 -3.89
CA LYS A 355 12.54 9.25 -5.29
C LYS A 355 13.22 10.37 -6.07
N GLN A 356 13.26 11.58 -5.52
CA GLN A 356 13.82 12.77 -6.18
C GLN A 356 15.35 12.72 -6.27
N THR A 357 16.02 12.23 -5.24
CA THR A 357 17.49 12.21 -5.17
C THR A 357 18.10 10.91 -5.68
N TRP A 358 17.29 9.96 -6.18
CA TRP A 358 17.80 8.65 -6.62
C TRP A 358 18.88 8.76 -7.68
N GLU A 359 18.63 9.55 -8.72
CA GLU A 359 19.56 9.70 -9.83
C GLU A 359 20.88 10.39 -9.45
N GLU A 360 20.86 11.24 -8.42
CA GLU A 360 22.06 11.91 -7.92
C GLU A 360 23.07 10.92 -7.30
N HIS A 361 22.54 9.82 -6.73
CA HIS A 361 23.33 8.84 -5.99
C HIS A 361 23.48 7.48 -6.68
N HIS A 362 22.66 7.20 -7.72
CA HIS A 362 22.58 5.89 -8.37
C HIS A 362 22.72 6.05 -9.90
N PHE A 363 23.93 5.98 -10.37
CA PHE A 363 24.29 6.18 -11.79
C PHE A 363 23.44 5.29 -12.73
N GLY A 364 22.36 5.88 -13.31
CA GLY A 364 21.51 5.20 -14.29
C GLY A 364 20.86 3.92 -13.81
N ASP A 365 20.91 3.59 -12.50
CA ASP A 365 20.18 2.47 -11.95
C ASP A 365 18.69 2.78 -11.97
N PRO A 366 17.83 1.79 -12.27
CA PRO A 366 16.39 2.00 -12.27
C PRO A 366 15.93 2.51 -10.92
N ASN A 367 15.15 3.60 -10.93
CA ASN A 367 14.63 4.18 -9.71
C ASN A 367 13.50 3.30 -9.13
N PRO A 368 13.71 2.60 -8.01
CA PRO A 368 12.71 1.69 -7.43
C PRO A 368 11.49 2.40 -6.86
N TYR A 369 11.51 3.73 -6.85
CA TYR A 369 10.41 4.59 -6.41
C TYR A 369 9.66 5.22 -7.59
N ALA A 370 10.09 5.00 -8.84
CA ALA A 370 9.54 5.69 -10.02
C ALA A 370 8.01 5.57 -10.10
N ASP A 371 7.48 4.37 -9.89
CA ASP A 371 6.05 4.06 -9.99
C ASP A 371 5.26 4.36 -8.70
N LEU A 372 5.92 4.84 -7.65
CA LEU A 372 5.20 5.20 -6.43
C LEU A 372 4.48 6.54 -6.62
N PRO A 373 3.17 6.59 -6.33
CA PRO A 373 2.36 7.77 -6.61
C PRO A 373 2.74 8.95 -5.74
N ARG A 374 2.65 10.14 -6.33
CA ARG A 374 2.73 11.39 -5.59
C ARG A 374 1.36 11.71 -4.99
N MET A 375 1.33 12.03 -3.71
CA MET A 375 0.13 12.53 -3.06
C MET A 375 -0.01 14.03 -3.33
N GLN A 376 -1.21 14.44 -3.74
CA GLN A 376 -1.63 15.85 -3.82
C GLN A 376 -2.81 16.05 -2.88
N ILE A 377 -2.76 17.09 -2.07
CA ILE A 377 -3.84 17.47 -1.18
C ILE A 377 -4.46 18.73 -1.75
N LEU A 378 -5.71 18.62 -2.18
CA LEU A 378 -6.51 19.74 -2.65
C LEU A 378 -7.47 20.14 -1.53
N THR A 379 -7.58 21.43 -1.27
CA THR A 379 -8.52 21.98 -0.29
C THR A 379 -9.39 23.02 -0.97
N PHE A 380 -10.60 23.17 -0.48
CA PHE A 380 -11.49 24.22 -0.93
C PHE A 380 -11.97 25.04 0.27
N THR A 381 -12.33 26.30 0.01
CA THR A 381 -12.85 27.18 1.03
C THR A 381 -14.36 26.97 1.16
N LEU A 382 -14.83 26.65 2.36
CA LEU A 382 -16.25 26.55 2.64
C LEU A 382 -17.01 27.83 2.25
N PRO A 383 -18.20 27.71 1.65
CA PRO A 383 -19.06 28.87 1.38
C PRO A 383 -19.25 29.74 2.61
N LYS A 384 -19.25 31.05 2.42
CA LYS A 384 -19.38 32.03 3.52
C LYS A 384 -20.57 31.76 4.43
N MET A 385 -21.70 31.29 3.86
CA MET A 385 -22.92 30.98 4.59
C MET A 385 -22.73 29.86 5.63
N LEU A 386 -22.07 28.77 5.26
CA LEU A 386 -21.76 27.67 6.18
C LEU A 386 -20.75 28.08 7.25
N ARG A 387 -19.75 28.86 6.86
CA ARG A 387 -18.78 29.43 7.79
C ARG A 387 -19.42 30.38 8.79
N ASN A 388 -20.34 31.23 8.37
CA ASN A 388 -21.06 32.17 9.26
C ASN A 388 -21.95 31.39 10.24
N LYS A 389 -22.71 30.38 9.80
CA LYS A 389 -23.52 29.53 10.71
C LYS A 389 -22.66 28.84 11.78
N ALA A 390 -21.49 28.34 11.40
CA ALA A 390 -20.55 27.74 12.36
C ALA A 390 -19.99 28.77 13.35
N ILE A 391 -19.70 30.00 12.90
CA ILE A 391 -19.20 31.10 13.73
C ILE A 391 -20.30 31.63 14.65
N GLU A 392 -21.53 31.83 14.15
CA GLU A 392 -22.68 32.35 14.93
C GLU A 392 -23.03 31.41 16.09
N ASN A 393 -22.90 30.11 15.91
CA ASN A 393 -23.15 29.11 16.94
C ASN A 393 -21.92 28.83 17.84
N ASN A 394 -20.79 29.49 17.63
CA ASN A 394 -19.53 29.24 18.31
C ASN A 394 -19.08 27.77 18.22
N GLU A 395 -19.51 27.09 17.16
CA GLU A 395 -19.21 25.66 16.89
C GLU A 395 -18.22 25.53 15.76
N MET A 396 -17.29 24.55 15.90
CA MET A 396 -16.44 24.17 14.79
C MET A 396 -17.28 23.46 13.72
N PHE A 397 -17.00 23.77 12.44
CA PHE A 397 -17.62 23.06 11.32
C PHE A 397 -17.39 21.55 11.47
N LYS A 398 -18.47 20.80 11.54
CA LYS A 398 -18.44 19.35 11.63
C LYS A 398 -18.76 18.76 10.25
N PHE A 399 -17.82 18.05 9.66
CA PHE A 399 -17.99 17.36 8.38
C PHE A 399 -19.22 16.43 8.38
N HIS A 400 -19.45 15.74 9.49
CA HIS A 400 -20.62 14.88 9.69
C HIS A 400 -21.95 15.65 9.58
N GLU A 401 -22.03 16.87 10.12
CA GLU A 401 -23.26 17.70 10.06
C GLU A 401 -23.53 18.22 8.64
N PHE A 402 -22.47 18.53 7.89
CA PHE A 402 -22.61 19.00 6.50
C PHE A 402 -23.24 17.94 5.59
N PHE A 403 -22.86 16.68 5.76
CA PHE A 403 -23.40 15.56 5.00
C PHE A 403 -24.56 14.84 5.71
N ARG A 404 -25.20 15.47 6.70
CA ARG A 404 -26.34 14.88 7.39
C ARG A 404 -27.53 14.71 6.45
N VAL A 405 -28.16 13.55 6.53
CA VAL A 405 -29.34 13.18 5.75
C VAL A 405 -30.59 13.24 6.63
N TRP A 406 -31.70 13.70 6.08
CA TRP A 406 -32.98 13.65 6.74
C TRP A 406 -33.46 12.22 7.00
N THR A 407 -33.90 11.96 8.23
CA THR A 407 -34.38 10.63 8.67
C THR A 407 -35.86 10.64 9.01
N GLU A 408 -36.47 9.46 9.12
CA GLU A 408 -37.84 9.33 9.62
C GLU A 408 -37.97 9.79 11.08
N GLU A 409 -36.90 9.68 11.86
CA GLU A 409 -36.85 10.16 13.23
C GLU A 409 -36.91 11.70 13.27
N ASP A 410 -36.20 12.39 12.38
CA ASP A 410 -36.28 13.86 12.26
C ASP A 410 -37.72 14.29 11.93
N LYS A 411 -38.34 13.63 10.97
CA LYS A 411 -39.71 13.91 10.56
C LYS A 411 -40.71 13.72 11.71
N THR A 412 -40.58 12.62 12.44
CA THR A 412 -41.38 12.31 13.63
C THR A 412 -41.16 13.36 14.73
N GLN A 413 -39.89 13.79 14.93
CA GLN A 413 -39.55 14.81 15.91
C GLN A 413 -40.23 16.14 15.60
N TYR A 414 -40.18 16.62 14.35
CA TYR A 414 -40.84 17.85 13.95
C TYR A 414 -42.37 17.75 14.07
N GLN A 415 -42.96 16.61 13.74
CA GLN A 415 -44.38 16.36 13.94
C GLN A 415 -44.79 16.51 15.43
N ASN A 416 -44.04 15.90 16.34
CA ASN A 416 -44.25 16.01 17.76
C ASN A 416 -44.10 17.45 18.26
N MET A 417 -43.13 18.21 17.72
CA MET A 417 -42.93 19.63 18.04
C MET A 417 -44.12 20.49 17.59
N ILE A 418 -44.67 20.20 16.41
CA ILE A 418 -45.86 20.88 15.88
C ILE A 418 -47.08 20.61 16.75
N GLU A 419 -47.26 19.37 17.21
CA GLU A 419 -48.38 18.96 18.07
C GLU A 419 -48.29 19.60 19.49
N ALA A 420 -47.08 19.68 20.04
CA ALA A 420 -46.84 20.21 21.37
C ALA A 420 -46.77 21.76 21.45
N GLU A 421 -46.55 22.45 20.31
CA GLU A 421 -46.34 23.91 20.30
C GLU A 421 -47.66 24.67 20.30
N THR A 422 -47.79 25.59 21.24
CA THR A 422 -48.96 26.44 21.40
C THR A 422 -48.82 27.83 20.75
N ASN A 423 -47.58 28.26 20.49
CA ASN A 423 -47.29 29.52 19.83
C ASN A 423 -47.50 29.40 18.31
N THR A 424 -48.41 30.15 17.75
CA THR A 424 -48.81 30.08 16.35
C THR A 424 -47.63 30.36 15.39
N LEU A 425 -46.74 31.31 15.72
CA LEU A 425 -45.58 31.64 14.88
C LEU A 425 -44.54 30.49 14.86
N LYS A 426 -44.18 29.96 16.03
CA LYS A 426 -43.27 28.82 16.14
C LYS A 426 -43.84 27.56 15.51
N LYS A 427 -45.16 27.34 15.66
CA LYS A 427 -45.85 26.22 15.02
C LYS A 427 -45.77 26.33 13.50
N ALA A 428 -45.92 27.52 12.93
CA ALA A 428 -45.75 27.75 11.50
C ALA A 428 -44.30 27.52 11.04
N GLU A 429 -43.30 27.91 11.84
CA GLU A 429 -41.89 27.64 11.57
C GLU A 429 -41.57 26.12 11.56
N TYR A 430 -42.10 25.38 12.54
CA TYR A 430 -41.92 23.92 12.59
C TYR A 430 -42.64 23.24 11.44
N GLN A 431 -43.83 23.72 11.04
CA GLN A 431 -44.55 23.20 9.89
C GLN A 431 -43.80 23.45 8.60
N ALA A 432 -43.24 24.63 8.39
CA ALA A 432 -42.42 24.92 7.21
C ALA A 432 -41.19 24.00 7.14
N LYS A 433 -40.53 23.77 8.27
CA LYS A 433 -39.42 22.84 8.34
C LYS A 433 -39.84 21.38 8.08
N PHE A 434 -40.97 20.95 8.62
CA PHE A 434 -41.51 19.61 8.38
C PHE A 434 -41.81 19.38 6.90
N ASP A 435 -42.38 20.39 6.23
CA ASP A 435 -42.70 20.34 4.80
C ASP A 435 -41.46 20.30 3.91
N GLU A 436 -40.31 20.80 4.39
CA GLU A 436 -39.02 20.73 3.72
C GLU A 436 -38.31 19.36 3.89
N ILE A 437 -38.76 18.52 4.85
CA ILE A 437 -38.10 17.23 5.14
C ILE A 437 -38.43 16.20 4.07
N GLU A 438 -37.44 15.93 3.25
CA GLU A 438 -37.43 14.76 2.35
C GLU A 438 -36.47 13.69 2.88
N VAL A 439 -37.03 12.62 3.45
CA VAL A 439 -36.25 11.54 4.03
C VAL A 439 -35.35 10.90 2.97
N GLY A 440 -34.07 10.72 3.30
CA GLY A 440 -33.06 10.21 2.39
C GLY A 440 -32.35 11.25 1.53
N LYS A 441 -32.71 12.56 1.64
CA LYS A 441 -31.98 13.66 1.04
C LYS A 441 -31.11 14.39 2.07
N PHE A 442 -30.09 15.09 1.60
CA PHE A 442 -29.24 15.89 2.47
C PHE A 442 -29.97 17.10 3.06
N VAL A 443 -29.68 17.40 4.31
CA VAL A 443 -30.17 18.64 4.96
C VAL A 443 -29.64 19.89 4.25
N TYR A 444 -28.41 19.80 3.73
CA TYR A 444 -27.73 20.89 3.01
C TYR A 444 -27.52 20.53 1.53
N GLU A 445 -28.55 19.94 0.89
CA GLU A 445 -28.45 19.46 -0.50
C GLU A 445 -28.03 20.56 -1.49
N ALA A 446 -28.58 21.77 -1.32
CA ALA A 446 -28.21 22.91 -2.16
C ALA A 446 -26.72 23.30 -2.05
N GLU A 447 -26.14 23.19 -0.86
CA GLU A 447 -24.74 23.48 -0.61
C GLU A 447 -23.84 22.36 -1.12
N ILE A 448 -24.30 21.12 -1.04
CA ILE A 448 -23.59 19.96 -1.58
C ILE A 448 -23.59 20.02 -3.11
N ASN A 449 -24.70 20.37 -3.75
CA ASN A 449 -24.73 20.60 -5.20
C ASN A 449 -23.75 21.70 -5.63
N LYS A 450 -23.71 22.83 -4.93
CA LYS A 450 -22.69 23.88 -5.18
C LYS A 450 -21.26 23.38 -5.00
N PHE A 451 -21.03 22.45 -4.09
CA PHE A 451 -19.73 21.82 -3.95
C PHE A 451 -19.41 20.91 -5.15
N LEU A 452 -20.36 20.10 -5.62
CA LEU A 452 -20.21 19.28 -6.82
C LEU A 452 -19.97 20.14 -8.07
N ASP A 453 -20.79 21.20 -8.26
CA ASP A 453 -20.60 22.18 -9.34
C ASP A 453 -19.20 22.80 -9.29
N LYS A 454 -18.68 23.08 -8.09
CA LYS A 454 -17.33 23.65 -7.93
C LYS A 454 -16.23 22.70 -8.33
N LEU A 455 -16.40 21.39 -8.14
CA LEU A 455 -15.43 20.38 -8.55
C LEU A 455 -15.30 20.26 -10.08
N VAL A 456 -16.34 20.65 -10.82
CA VAL A 456 -16.40 20.58 -12.28
C VAL A 456 -16.23 21.95 -12.96
N GLU A 457 -16.19 23.04 -12.18
CA GLU A 457 -16.05 24.40 -12.68
C GLU A 457 -14.68 24.60 -13.34
N GLU A 458 -14.70 24.94 -14.63
CA GLU A 458 -13.50 25.35 -15.36
C GLU A 458 -13.18 26.81 -15.06
N SER A 459 -11.96 27.10 -14.65
CA SER A 459 -11.47 28.47 -14.52
C SER A 459 -9.97 28.56 -14.75
N ASP A 460 -9.51 29.69 -15.25
CA ASP A 460 -8.08 29.98 -15.50
C ASP A 460 -7.20 29.88 -14.23
N THR A 461 -7.81 29.89 -13.05
CA THR A 461 -7.11 29.94 -11.77
C THR A 461 -7.35 28.72 -10.89
N SER A 462 -8.26 27.81 -11.24
CA SER A 462 -8.59 26.62 -10.44
C SER A 462 -8.26 25.32 -11.18
N CYS A 463 -7.62 24.41 -10.45
CA CYS A 463 -7.28 23.07 -10.92
C CYS A 463 -8.14 22.04 -10.18
N TYR A 464 -9.47 22.17 -10.24
CA TYR A 464 -10.34 21.19 -9.63
C TYR A 464 -10.32 19.85 -10.38
N PRO A 465 -10.46 18.70 -9.68
CA PRO A 465 -10.23 17.37 -10.24
C PRO A 465 -11.05 17.03 -11.48
N PHE A 466 -12.22 17.65 -11.66
CA PHE A 466 -13.14 17.31 -12.74
C PHE A 466 -13.44 18.51 -13.66
N SER A 467 -12.62 19.57 -13.59
CA SER A 467 -12.89 20.83 -14.30
C SER A 467 -12.65 20.75 -15.80
N THR A 468 -11.75 19.89 -16.28
CA THR A 468 -11.47 19.72 -17.71
C THR A 468 -11.43 18.24 -18.08
N ASP A 469 -11.57 17.91 -19.35
CA ASP A 469 -11.46 16.53 -19.84
C ASP A 469 -10.10 15.92 -19.52
N GLU A 470 -9.03 16.70 -19.60
CA GLU A 470 -7.68 16.27 -19.24
C GLU A 470 -7.57 15.90 -17.76
N PHE A 471 -8.14 16.71 -16.85
CA PHE A 471 -8.19 16.37 -15.43
C PHE A 471 -9.07 15.17 -15.15
N ARG A 472 -10.23 15.02 -15.82
CA ARG A 472 -11.11 13.86 -15.69
C ARG A 472 -10.42 12.55 -16.07
N GLU A 473 -9.58 12.58 -17.11
CA GLU A 473 -8.73 11.44 -17.49
C GLU A 473 -7.76 11.02 -16.36
N HIS A 474 -7.22 11.96 -15.61
CA HIS A 474 -6.36 11.66 -14.46
C HIS A 474 -7.13 11.11 -13.25
N PHE A 475 -8.40 11.46 -13.11
CA PHE A 475 -9.27 11.05 -12.00
C PHE A 475 -10.29 9.98 -12.41
N ARG A 476 -9.92 9.07 -13.30
CA ARG A 476 -10.77 7.96 -13.76
C ARG A 476 -11.31 7.09 -12.63
N HIS A 477 -10.55 6.94 -11.55
CA HIS A 477 -10.95 6.19 -10.36
C HIS A 477 -10.89 7.10 -9.15
N THR A 478 -12.05 7.36 -8.54
CA THR A 478 -12.17 8.17 -7.33
C THR A 478 -12.87 7.38 -6.24
N PHE A 479 -12.49 7.67 -5.01
CA PHE A 479 -13.12 7.09 -3.83
C PHE A 479 -13.65 8.22 -2.94
N TRP A 480 -14.96 8.18 -2.67
CA TRP A 480 -15.66 9.17 -1.87
C TRP A 480 -15.95 8.59 -0.50
N LEU A 481 -15.39 9.18 0.54
CA LEU A 481 -15.60 8.76 1.92
C LEU A 481 -16.62 9.68 2.58
N LEU A 482 -17.74 9.08 3.02
CA LEU A 482 -18.83 9.79 3.69
C LEU A 482 -18.99 9.31 5.14
N PRO A 483 -19.72 10.08 5.99
CA PRO A 483 -19.90 9.74 7.40
C PRO A 483 -20.62 8.41 7.65
N GLY A 484 -21.52 7.99 6.75
CA GLY A 484 -22.31 6.79 6.95
C GLY A 484 -22.96 6.26 5.66
N VAL A 485 -23.66 5.13 5.81
CA VAL A 485 -24.32 4.42 4.71
C VAL A 485 -25.46 5.24 4.08
N LYS A 486 -26.25 5.94 4.91
CA LYS A 486 -27.36 6.80 4.43
C LYS A 486 -26.83 7.98 3.61
N GLU A 487 -25.74 8.56 4.04
CA GLU A 487 -25.05 9.67 3.38
C GLU A 487 -24.45 9.21 2.05
N ALA A 488 -23.91 8.00 2.00
CA ALA A 488 -23.39 7.40 0.75
C ALA A 488 -24.52 7.19 -0.27
N ALA A 489 -25.66 6.67 0.16
CA ALA A 489 -26.83 6.46 -0.70
C ALA A 489 -27.44 7.78 -1.21
N ALA A 490 -27.43 8.83 -0.38
CA ALA A 490 -27.89 10.14 -0.79
C ALA A 490 -26.95 10.79 -1.81
N LEU A 491 -25.63 10.67 -1.62
CA LEU A 491 -24.65 11.21 -2.58
C LEU A 491 -24.68 10.44 -3.90
N GLU A 492 -24.85 9.13 -3.87
CA GLU A 492 -25.03 8.31 -5.07
C GLU A 492 -26.14 8.85 -5.97
N LYS A 493 -27.32 9.18 -5.39
CA LYS A 493 -28.44 9.78 -6.13
C LYS A 493 -28.07 11.12 -6.74
N LEU A 494 -27.48 12.03 -5.96
CA LEU A 494 -27.06 13.33 -6.47
C LEU A 494 -26.03 13.22 -7.60
N LEU A 495 -25.08 12.29 -7.49
CA LEU A 495 -24.08 12.08 -8.51
C LEU A 495 -24.71 11.52 -9.80
N HIS A 496 -25.70 10.62 -9.70
CA HIS A 496 -26.44 10.13 -10.87
C HIS A 496 -27.25 11.22 -11.59
N GLU A 497 -27.77 12.19 -10.84
CA GLU A 497 -28.53 13.32 -11.37
C GLU A 497 -27.63 14.45 -11.93
N HIS A 498 -26.34 14.44 -11.60
CA HIS A 498 -25.40 15.49 -11.98
C HIS A 498 -24.89 15.33 -13.41
N ASP A 499 -24.89 16.40 -14.20
CA ASP A 499 -24.57 16.40 -15.64
C ASP A 499 -23.18 15.80 -15.98
N VAL A 500 -22.18 16.00 -15.09
CA VAL A 500 -20.81 15.51 -15.33
C VAL A 500 -20.58 14.12 -14.73
N PHE A 501 -21.17 13.83 -13.57
CA PHE A 501 -20.96 12.55 -12.88
C PHE A 501 -21.98 11.49 -13.27
N GLY A 502 -23.19 11.87 -13.70
CA GLY A 502 -24.29 10.96 -13.97
C GLY A 502 -24.05 10.00 -15.16
N THR A 503 -24.75 8.86 -15.14
CA THR A 503 -24.55 7.79 -16.15
C THR A 503 -25.18 8.06 -17.51
N GLU A 504 -26.22 8.87 -17.62
CA GLU A 504 -26.90 9.16 -18.89
C GLU A 504 -26.13 10.15 -19.76
N ASN A 505 -25.49 11.15 -19.15
CA ASN A 505 -24.69 12.17 -19.81
C ASN A 505 -23.27 12.26 -19.23
N GLY A 506 -22.98 11.54 -18.16
CA GLY A 506 -21.73 11.61 -17.42
C GLY A 506 -20.67 10.62 -17.89
N MET A 507 -19.42 10.89 -17.49
CA MET A 507 -18.25 10.12 -17.87
C MET A 507 -17.92 9.00 -16.88
N PHE A 508 -18.64 8.90 -15.73
CA PHE A 508 -18.26 8.04 -14.62
C PHE A 508 -19.32 6.97 -14.32
N GLN A 509 -18.84 5.77 -14.02
CA GLN A 509 -19.68 4.74 -13.39
C GLN A 509 -19.66 4.96 -11.88
N ILE A 510 -20.83 5.12 -11.27
CA ILE A 510 -21.00 5.35 -9.84
C ILE A 510 -21.33 4.00 -9.19
N ILE A 511 -20.53 3.62 -8.18
CA ILE A 511 -20.71 2.36 -7.45
C ILE A 511 -20.74 2.68 -5.96
N ASN A 512 -21.84 2.37 -5.28
CA ASN A 512 -21.96 2.48 -3.85
C ASN A 512 -21.53 1.17 -3.17
N VAL A 513 -20.46 1.21 -2.41
CA VAL A 513 -19.91 0.05 -1.67
C VAL A 513 -20.18 0.13 -0.16
N ALA A 514 -21.03 1.08 0.29
CA ALA A 514 -21.36 1.26 1.69
C ALA A 514 -22.53 0.34 2.10
N GLY A 515 -22.40 -0.36 3.22
CA GLY A 515 -23.44 -1.26 3.76
C GLY A 515 -23.49 -2.61 3.04
N ASP A 516 -24.67 -3.25 3.09
CA ASP A 516 -24.96 -4.51 2.40
C ASP A 516 -25.30 -4.32 0.90
N GLY A 517 -24.77 -3.27 0.30
CA GLY A 517 -24.95 -2.99 -1.13
C GLY A 517 -24.50 -4.19 -1.95
N ASN A 518 -25.40 -4.67 -2.82
CA ASN A 518 -25.11 -5.74 -3.76
C ASN A 518 -23.89 -5.36 -4.60
N ILE A 519 -22.74 -5.89 -4.22
CA ILE A 519 -21.60 -5.99 -5.12
C ILE A 519 -21.97 -7.17 -6.01
N GLU A 520 -22.74 -6.91 -7.06
CA GLU A 520 -22.75 -7.81 -8.21
C GLU A 520 -21.41 -7.65 -8.91
N ASP A 521 -20.67 -8.76 -8.99
CA ASP A 521 -19.31 -8.92 -9.53
C ASP A 521 -19.10 -8.31 -10.94
#